data_0887945e2ea0ebd169bfb8a262350d26
#
_entry.id   0887945e2ea0ebd169bfb8a262350d26
#
_cell.length_a   1.000
_cell.length_b   1.000
_cell.length_c   1.000
_cell.angle_alpha   90.00
_cell.angle_beta   90.00
_cell.angle_gamma   90.00
#
_symmetry.space_group_name_H-M   'P 1'
#
loop_
_entity.id
_entity.type
_entity.pdbx_description
1 polymer ?
#
loop_
_entity_poly.entity_id
_entity_poly.type
_entity_poly.pdbx_seq_one_letter_code
_entity_poly.pdbx_strand_id
1 'polypeptide(L)'
;MKTDVVDRLETVGAAAWDRLVAGSRLRSPFLTWTWQREWTRAFAAARRLEIRRVEDAEGQLVALLPLHEVEPGVLGLLGGADVSDYLDLIALAGREEEAWMALLQSRVAEPTTWDLHAVPGTSPTVLALPQIAAACGLSASVTVEERCPVLVLPSSWDAYLASLSGKHRHELARKMRRLERETPEARAVCASRPADVENRLGDFFDLHRRSRSGKARFMDARMEAFFRRVTASFVERGAARLWFLDTASGPIASFITIEWDDTVGLYNSGFRPDRATLSPGVVLLAHLIRDAIERGKRRFDFLRGEERYKYEFGPVAEDVCAVRIR
;
A
#
# COMPACT_ATOMS: atom_id res chain seq x y z
N MET A 1 5.08 -30.55 -3.51
CA MET A 1 5.72 -29.29 -3.95
C MET A 1 7.21 -29.33 -3.63
N LYS A 2 8.03 -28.65 -4.44
CA LYS A 2 9.46 -28.46 -4.19
C LYS A 2 9.69 -27.04 -3.71
N THR A 3 10.58 -26.87 -2.73
CA THR A 3 10.98 -25.54 -2.21
C THR A 3 12.48 -25.35 -2.39
N ASP A 4 12.87 -24.14 -2.72
CA ASP A 4 14.27 -23.69 -2.72
C ASP A 4 14.37 -22.23 -2.25
N VAL A 5 15.58 -21.78 -1.98
CA VAL A 5 15.86 -20.44 -1.47
C VAL A 5 16.87 -19.76 -2.38
N VAL A 6 16.59 -18.52 -2.77
CA VAL A 6 17.52 -17.67 -3.50
C VAL A 6 17.73 -16.34 -2.74
N ASP A 7 18.89 -15.74 -2.91
CA ASP A 7 19.32 -14.53 -2.20
C ASP A 7 19.19 -13.24 -3.02
N ARG A 8 18.65 -13.35 -4.24
CA ARG A 8 18.50 -12.22 -5.16
C ARG A 8 17.15 -12.28 -5.87
N LEU A 9 16.50 -11.12 -6.00
CA LEU A 9 15.26 -11.00 -6.75
C LEU A 9 15.46 -11.37 -8.23
N GLU A 10 16.61 -10.99 -8.80
CA GLU A 10 16.96 -11.21 -10.21
C GLU A 10 16.97 -12.69 -10.58
N THR A 11 17.23 -13.58 -9.64
CA THR A 11 17.19 -15.04 -9.85
C THR A 11 15.78 -15.52 -10.20
N VAL A 12 14.75 -14.88 -9.67
CA VAL A 12 13.35 -15.13 -10.04
C VAL A 12 12.98 -14.41 -11.34
N GLY A 13 13.43 -13.18 -11.49
CA GLY A 13 13.16 -12.31 -12.63
C GLY A 13 11.80 -11.63 -12.61
N ALA A 14 11.75 -10.40 -13.15
CA ALA A 14 10.58 -9.53 -13.10
C ALA A 14 9.31 -10.17 -13.72
N ALA A 15 9.47 -10.84 -14.87
CA ALA A 15 8.32 -11.40 -15.60
C ALA A 15 7.67 -12.57 -14.85
N ALA A 16 8.45 -13.45 -14.21
CA ALA A 16 7.92 -14.57 -13.42
C ALA A 16 7.26 -14.05 -12.14
N TRP A 17 7.90 -13.09 -11.48
CA TRP A 17 7.39 -12.43 -10.29
C TRP A 17 6.03 -11.75 -10.53
N ASP A 18 5.97 -10.83 -11.51
CA ASP A 18 4.76 -10.06 -11.78
C ASP A 18 3.62 -10.94 -12.34
N ARG A 19 3.93 -12.05 -13.07
CA ARG A 19 2.91 -13.05 -13.42
C ARG A 19 2.31 -13.73 -12.19
N LEU A 20 3.14 -14.05 -11.20
CA LEU A 20 2.66 -14.66 -9.96
C LEU A 20 1.79 -13.68 -9.16
N VAL A 21 2.21 -12.41 -9.04
CA VAL A 21 1.39 -11.36 -8.42
C VAL A 21 0.05 -11.20 -9.14
N ALA A 22 0.04 -11.19 -10.47
CA ALA A 22 -1.20 -11.09 -11.26
C ALA A 22 -2.13 -12.29 -11.07
N GLY A 23 -1.58 -13.48 -10.80
CA GLY A 23 -2.33 -14.70 -10.50
C GLY A 23 -2.70 -14.88 -9.04
N SER A 24 -2.23 -14.02 -8.14
CA SER A 24 -2.47 -14.13 -6.70
C SER A 24 -3.81 -13.52 -6.29
N ARG A 25 -4.27 -13.87 -5.09
CA ARG A 25 -5.48 -13.29 -4.50
C ARG A 25 -5.27 -11.82 -4.12
N LEU A 26 -4.12 -11.51 -3.53
CA LEU A 26 -3.71 -10.15 -3.18
C LEU A 26 -2.82 -9.59 -4.29
N ARG A 27 -3.41 -8.83 -5.21
CA ARG A 27 -2.69 -8.16 -6.30
C ARG A 27 -2.19 -6.77 -5.89
N SER A 28 -1.66 -6.68 -4.68
CA SER A 28 -1.18 -5.43 -4.10
C SER A 28 0.02 -4.87 -4.88
N PRO A 29 0.09 -3.55 -5.12
CA PRO A 29 1.25 -2.91 -5.73
C PRO A 29 2.53 -3.10 -4.92
N PHE A 30 2.42 -3.26 -3.59
CA PHE A 30 3.53 -3.49 -2.68
C PHE A 30 4.20 -4.87 -2.87
N LEU A 31 3.53 -5.82 -3.51
CA LEU A 31 4.06 -7.14 -3.85
C LEU A 31 4.73 -7.21 -5.22
N THR A 32 4.57 -6.19 -6.08
CA THR A 32 5.13 -6.18 -7.43
C THR A 32 6.66 -6.17 -7.43
N TRP A 33 7.26 -6.74 -8.49
CA TRP A 33 8.71 -6.69 -8.71
C TRP A 33 9.28 -5.29 -8.57
N THR A 34 8.61 -4.30 -9.17
CA THR A 34 9.08 -2.90 -9.13
C THR A 34 9.18 -2.39 -7.70
N TRP A 35 8.14 -2.61 -6.87
CA TRP A 35 8.15 -2.20 -5.47
C TRP A 35 9.27 -2.88 -4.69
N GLN A 36 9.32 -4.20 -4.75
CA GLN A 36 10.26 -5.02 -4.01
C GLN A 36 11.72 -4.69 -4.37
N ARG A 37 12.00 -4.48 -5.66
CA ARG A 37 13.32 -4.09 -6.14
C ARG A 37 13.74 -2.71 -5.65
N GLU A 38 12.86 -1.70 -5.78
CA GLU A 38 13.19 -0.33 -5.35
C GLU A 38 13.31 -0.25 -3.83
N TRP A 39 12.49 -1.00 -3.10
CA TRP A 39 12.63 -1.11 -1.66
C TRP A 39 13.96 -1.75 -1.26
N THR A 40 14.31 -2.88 -1.86
CA THR A 40 15.58 -3.57 -1.61
C THR A 40 16.76 -2.64 -1.87
N ARG A 41 16.74 -1.95 -3.00
CA ARG A 41 17.77 -0.98 -3.36
C ARG A 41 17.92 0.15 -2.34
N ALA A 42 16.82 0.61 -1.80
CA ALA A 42 16.82 1.72 -0.86
C ALA A 42 17.17 1.29 0.57
N PHE A 43 16.66 0.14 1.05
CA PHE A 43 16.64 -0.17 2.48
C PHE A 43 17.32 -1.47 2.86
N ALA A 44 17.57 -2.37 1.92
CA ALA A 44 18.09 -3.71 2.20
C ALA A 44 19.38 -4.05 1.44
N ALA A 45 20.11 -3.08 0.86
CA ALA A 45 21.31 -3.33 0.06
C ALA A 45 22.42 -4.11 0.81
N ALA A 46 22.47 -4.01 2.15
CA ALA A 46 23.45 -4.72 2.99
C ALA A 46 22.78 -5.81 3.86
N ARG A 47 21.49 -6.12 3.66
CA ARG A 47 20.78 -7.13 4.44
C ARG A 47 20.78 -8.46 3.72
N ARG A 48 20.77 -9.56 4.49
CA ARG A 48 20.51 -10.89 3.95
C ARG A 48 19.10 -10.95 3.41
N LEU A 49 18.95 -11.34 2.15
CA LEU A 49 17.67 -11.64 1.53
C LEU A 49 17.46 -13.14 1.50
N GLU A 50 16.20 -13.56 1.63
CA GLU A 50 15.80 -14.95 1.57
C GLU A 50 14.46 -15.04 0.83
N ILE A 51 14.51 -15.32 -0.48
CA ILE A 51 13.32 -15.46 -1.30
C ILE A 51 13.05 -16.95 -1.44
N ARG A 52 12.03 -17.44 -0.74
CA ARG A 52 11.62 -18.84 -0.78
C ARG A 52 10.68 -19.04 -1.95
N ARG A 53 11.03 -19.96 -2.81
CA ARG A 53 10.26 -20.33 -4.00
C ARG A 53 9.56 -21.65 -3.74
N VAL A 54 8.33 -21.76 -4.25
CA VAL A 54 7.57 -23.01 -4.24
C VAL A 54 7.19 -23.36 -5.67
N GLU A 55 7.57 -24.56 -6.11
CA GLU A 55 7.27 -25.10 -7.43
C GLU A 55 6.35 -26.33 -7.28
N ASP A 56 5.44 -26.49 -8.23
CA ASP A 56 4.62 -27.71 -8.32
C ASP A 56 5.39 -28.90 -8.90
N ALA A 57 4.69 -30.01 -9.15
CA ALA A 57 5.30 -31.24 -9.70
C ALA A 57 5.81 -31.06 -11.13
N GLU A 58 5.24 -30.14 -11.87
CA GLU A 58 5.59 -29.75 -13.24
C GLU A 58 6.74 -28.74 -13.30
N GLY A 59 7.24 -28.28 -12.15
CA GLY A 59 8.32 -27.28 -12.03
C GLY A 59 7.85 -25.85 -12.28
N GLN A 60 6.54 -25.58 -12.21
CA GLN A 60 6.01 -24.23 -12.35
C GLN A 60 6.07 -23.50 -11.00
N LEU A 61 6.49 -22.25 -11.02
CA LEU A 61 6.48 -21.39 -9.85
C LEU A 61 5.05 -21.08 -9.42
N VAL A 62 4.66 -21.53 -8.22
CA VAL A 62 3.32 -21.37 -7.66
C VAL A 62 3.26 -20.41 -6.47
N ALA A 63 4.40 -20.20 -5.78
CA ALA A 63 4.47 -19.20 -4.72
C ALA A 63 5.89 -18.65 -4.52
N LEU A 64 5.94 -17.44 -3.96
CA LEU A 64 7.14 -16.74 -3.47
C LEU A 64 6.85 -16.20 -2.07
N LEU A 65 7.75 -16.47 -1.13
CA LEU A 65 7.80 -15.79 0.16
C LEU A 65 9.09 -14.96 0.22
N PRO A 66 9.02 -13.67 -0.15
CA PRO A 66 10.17 -12.80 -0.12
C PRO A 66 10.42 -12.29 1.31
N LEU A 67 11.56 -12.65 1.87
CA LEU A 67 11.98 -12.30 3.22
C LEU A 67 13.31 -11.55 3.20
N HIS A 68 13.55 -10.79 4.26
CA HIS A 68 14.84 -10.23 4.59
C HIS A 68 15.12 -10.36 6.09
N GLU A 69 16.39 -10.39 6.46
CA GLU A 69 16.77 -10.39 7.86
C GLU A 69 16.53 -8.99 8.47
N VAL A 70 15.64 -8.94 9.47
CA VAL A 70 15.31 -7.72 10.23
C VAL A 70 16.31 -7.53 11.34
N GLU A 71 16.55 -8.60 12.09
CA GLU A 71 17.56 -8.73 13.14
C GLU A 71 18.11 -10.17 13.14
N PRO A 72 19.25 -10.47 13.78
CA PRO A 72 19.84 -11.81 13.75
C PRO A 72 18.83 -12.90 14.13
N GLY A 73 18.57 -13.83 13.21
CA GLY A 73 17.64 -14.95 13.41
C GLY A 73 16.16 -14.59 13.26
N VAL A 74 15.81 -13.36 12.85
CA VAL A 74 14.43 -12.94 12.57
C VAL A 74 14.30 -12.47 11.13
N LEU A 75 13.38 -13.10 10.40
CA LEU A 75 13.06 -12.77 9.01
C LEU A 75 11.69 -12.10 8.93
N GLY A 76 11.63 -10.95 8.25
CA GLY A 76 10.39 -10.23 7.94
C GLY A 76 10.12 -10.19 6.44
N LEU A 77 8.88 -9.85 6.06
CA LEU A 77 8.51 -9.69 4.66
C LEU A 77 9.32 -8.57 3.99
N LEU A 78 9.83 -8.86 2.82
CA LEU A 78 10.50 -7.88 1.97
C LEU A 78 9.48 -6.81 1.54
N GLY A 79 9.91 -5.56 1.44
CA GLY A 79 9.02 -4.43 1.21
C GLY A 79 8.85 -3.53 2.43
N GLY A 80 9.02 -4.09 3.63
CA GLY A 80 9.06 -3.36 4.91
C GLY A 80 7.74 -2.67 5.28
N ALA A 81 7.23 -2.98 6.45
CA ALA A 81 5.96 -2.44 6.94
C ALA A 81 5.96 -0.91 7.16
N ASP A 82 7.13 -0.24 7.17
CA ASP A 82 7.19 1.22 7.32
C ASP A 82 6.68 1.99 6.09
N VAL A 83 6.72 1.34 4.90
CA VAL A 83 6.35 1.96 3.62
C VAL A 83 5.39 1.11 2.78
N SER A 84 5.12 -0.12 3.19
CA SER A 84 4.19 -1.04 2.51
C SER A 84 2.98 -1.29 3.40
N ASP A 85 1.78 -1.10 2.86
CA ASP A 85 0.56 -1.26 3.63
C ASP A 85 0.00 -2.69 3.56
N TYR A 86 0.32 -3.44 2.50
CA TYR A 86 -0.14 -4.81 2.30
C TYR A 86 0.98 -5.69 1.77
N LEU A 87 1.49 -6.57 2.61
CA LEU A 87 2.48 -7.60 2.28
C LEU A 87 1.92 -8.98 2.59
N ASP A 88 2.38 -10.01 1.87
CA ASP A 88 1.92 -11.38 2.08
C ASP A 88 2.81 -12.38 1.36
N LEU A 89 2.53 -13.67 1.54
CA LEU A 89 2.91 -14.72 0.61
C LEU A 89 2.32 -14.39 -0.77
N ILE A 90 3.16 -14.35 -1.79
CA ILE A 90 2.73 -14.22 -3.18
C ILE A 90 2.47 -15.64 -3.70
N ALA A 91 1.22 -16.06 -3.81
CA ALA A 91 0.85 -17.39 -4.28
C ALA A 91 -0.29 -17.33 -5.30
N LEU A 92 -0.31 -18.27 -6.23
CA LEU A 92 -1.46 -18.43 -7.11
C LEU A 92 -2.72 -18.64 -6.28
N ALA A 93 -3.81 -17.95 -6.67
CA ALA A 93 -5.07 -18.02 -5.94
C ALA A 93 -5.58 -19.47 -5.79
N GLY A 94 -5.85 -19.86 -4.54
CA GLY A 94 -6.24 -21.22 -4.18
C GLY A 94 -5.09 -22.19 -3.93
N ARG A 95 -3.83 -21.75 -4.06
CA ARG A 95 -2.65 -22.57 -3.78
C ARG A 95 -1.91 -22.12 -2.50
N GLU A 96 -2.48 -21.16 -1.76
CA GLU A 96 -1.82 -20.50 -0.63
C GLU A 96 -1.54 -21.49 0.52
N GLU A 97 -2.50 -22.34 0.88
CA GLU A 97 -2.35 -23.30 1.98
C GLU A 97 -1.33 -24.40 1.65
N GLU A 98 -1.35 -24.90 0.41
CA GLU A 98 -0.36 -25.88 -0.04
C GLU A 98 1.06 -25.29 -0.04
N ALA A 99 1.19 -24.03 -0.48
CA ALA A 99 2.45 -23.33 -0.47
C ALA A 99 2.97 -23.11 0.96
N TRP A 100 2.10 -22.69 1.88
CA TRP A 100 2.44 -22.57 3.29
C TRP A 100 2.88 -23.91 3.91
N MET A 101 2.16 -24.98 3.63
CA MET A 101 2.54 -26.33 4.11
C MET A 101 3.95 -26.70 3.63
N ALA A 102 4.25 -26.51 2.34
CA ALA A 102 5.57 -26.82 1.78
C ALA A 102 6.68 -25.96 2.40
N LEU A 103 6.42 -24.64 2.55
CA LEU A 103 7.37 -23.70 3.16
C LEU A 103 7.67 -24.06 4.62
N LEU A 104 6.65 -24.38 5.42
CA LEU A 104 6.83 -24.71 6.84
C LEU A 104 7.53 -26.05 7.02
N GLN A 105 7.20 -27.07 6.21
CA GLN A 105 7.89 -28.34 6.24
C GLN A 105 9.38 -28.20 5.90
N SER A 106 9.73 -27.31 4.96
CA SER A 106 11.13 -27.10 4.58
C SER A 106 11.97 -26.42 5.66
N ARG A 107 11.34 -25.73 6.63
CA ARG A 107 12.04 -24.96 7.69
C ARG A 107 12.06 -25.60 9.07
N VAL A 108 11.44 -26.75 9.29
CA VAL A 108 11.30 -27.38 10.63
C VAL A 108 12.63 -27.49 11.41
N ALA A 109 13.77 -27.61 10.72
CA ALA A 109 15.09 -27.67 11.35
C ALA A 109 15.80 -26.30 11.49
N GLU A 110 15.17 -25.20 11.08
CA GLU A 110 15.80 -23.89 11.06
C GLU A 110 15.52 -23.10 12.35
N PRO A 111 16.53 -22.60 13.06
CA PRO A 111 16.35 -21.84 14.30
C PRO A 111 16.02 -20.36 14.02
N THR A 112 15.14 -20.08 13.05
CA THR A 112 14.75 -18.72 12.68
C THR A 112 13.31 -18.43 13.06
N THR A 113 13.01 -17.21 13.44
CA THR A 113 11.64 -16.68 13.61
C THR A 113 11.23 -15.97 12.34
N TRP A 114 10.02 -16.21 11.85
CA TRP A 114 9.41 -15.37 10.83
C TRP A 114 8.44 -14.40 11.50
N ASP A 115 8.66 -13.11 11.30
CA ASP A 115 7.86 -12.02 11.86
C ASP A 115 7.29 -11.20 10.71
N LEU A 116 6.08 -11.58 10.29
CA LEU A 116 5.44 -11.11 9.07
C LEU A 116 4.45 -10.00 9.41
N HIS A 117 4.74 -8.79 8.98
CA HIS A 117 3.94 -7.60 9.22
C HIS A 117 3.17 -7.16 7.97
N ALA A 118 2.18 -6.30 8.14
CA ALA A 118 1.35 -5.73 7.07
C ALA A 118 0.52 -6.77 6.30
N VAL A 119 0.14 -7.88 6.95
CA VAL A 119 -0.65 -8.95 6.32
C VAL A 119 -2.14 -8.62 6.41
N PRO A 120 -2.89 -8.58 5.28
CA PRO A 120 -4.34 -8.34 5.34
C PRO A 120 -5.07 -9.37 6.21
N GLY A 121 -5.98 -8.92 7.07
CA GLY A 121 -6.74 -9.81 7.98
C GLY A 121 -7.58 -10.88 7.29
N THR A 122 -7.89 -10.69 6.00
CA THR A 122 -8.62 -11.64 5.16
C THR A 122 -7.72 -12.64 4.42
N SER A 123 -6.40 -12.53 4.58
CA SER A 123 -5.44 -13.42 3.92
C SER A 123 -5.48 -14.85 4.49
N PRO A 124 -5.29 -15.88 3.66
CA PRO A 124 -5.00 -17.24 4.11
C PRO A 124 -3.82 -17.32 5.09
N THR A 125 -2.83 -16.43 4.98
CA THR A 125 -1.73 -16.31 5.95
C THR A 125 -2.22 -15.97 7.37
N VAL A 126 -3.30 -15.21 7.50
CA VAL A 126 -3.91 -14.92 8.81
C VAL A 126 -4.88 -16.03 9.22
N LEU A 127 -5.70 -16.51 8.27
CA LEU A 127 -6.83 -17.38 8.57
C LEU A 127 -6.45 -18.86 8.72
N ALA A 128 -5.51 -19.36 7.91
CA ALA A 128 -5.17 -20.79 7.85
C ALA A 128 -3.79 -21.14 8.42
N LEU A 129 -2.82 -20.24 8.31
CA LEU A 129 -1.42 -20.50 8.67
C LEU A 129 -1.22 -21.00 10.12
N PRO A 130 -1.93 -20.50 11.17
CA PRO A 130 -1.77 -21.04 12.53
C PRO A 130 -2.06 -22.55 12.64
N GLN A 131 -3.06 -23.04 11.93
CA GLN A 131 -3.39 -24.48 11.92
C GLN A 131 -2.36 -25.28 11.12
N ILE A 132 -1.89 -24.75 9.98
CA ILE A 132 -0.85 -25.36 9.16
C ILE A 132 0.46 -25.45 9.94
N ALA A 133 0.84 -24.41 10.68
CA ALA A 133 2.03 -24.38 11.52
C ALA A 133 1.96 -25.45 12.61
N ALA A 134 0.82 -25.56 13.30
CA ALA A 134 0.61 -26.59 14.32
C ALA A 134 0.75 -28.00 13.74
N ALA A 135 0.23 -28.26 12.53
CA ALA A 135 0.39 -29.53 11.84
C ALA A 135 1.84 -29.87 11.48
N CYS A 136 2.70 -28.84 11.35
CA CYS A 136 4.14 -28.97 11.12
C CYS A 136 4.96 -28.99 12.43
N GLY A 137 4.33 -28.97 13.61
CA GLY A 137 5.03 -28.91 14.90
C GLY A 137 5.60 -27.53 15.24
N LEU A 138 5.14 -26.49 14.59
CA LEU A 138 5.53 -25.10 14.79
C LEU A 138 4.43 -24.32 15.51
N SER A 139 4.79 -23.19 16.11
CA SER A 139 3.81 -22.26 16.68
C SER A 139 3.65 -21.04 15.78
N ALA A 140 2.40 -20.60 15.58
CA ALA A 140 2.11 -19.34 14.92
C ALA A 140 1.11 -18.52 15.74
N SER A 141 1.37 -17.23 15.86
CA SER A 141 0.47 -16.28 16.52
C SER A 141 0.10 -15.15 15.57
N VAL A 142 -1.15 -14.69 15.66
CA VAL A 142 -1.69 -13.59 14.87
C VAL A 142 -2.12 -12.47 15.81
N THR A 143 -1.74 -11.24 15.48
CA THR A 143 -2.16 -10.02 16.19
C THR A 143 -2.59 -8.96 15.20
N VAL A 144 -3.70 -8.27 15.47
CA VAL A 144 -4.07 -7.07 14.71
C VAL A 144 -3.11 -5.96 15.08
N GLU A 145 -2.42 -5.37 14.10
CA GLU A 145 -1.45 -4.30 14.33
C GLU A 145 -1.93 -2.93 13.84
N GLU A 146 -2.72 -2.91 12.79
CA GLU A 146 -3.20 -1.70 12.14
C GLU A 146 -4.58 -1.91 11.53
N ARG A 147 -5.21 -0.82 11.10
CA ARG A 147 -6.45 -0.86 10.32
C ARG A 147 -6.36 0.04 9.10
N CYS A 148 -6.90 -0.45 8.00
CA CYS A 148 -7.06 0.29 6.75
C CYS A 148 -8.53 0.63 6.55
N PRO A 149 -8.92 1.92 6.63
CA PRO A 149 -10.28 2.33 6.27
C PRO A 149 -10.50 2.17 4.76
N VAL A 150 -11.50 1.41 4.36
CA VAL A 150 -11.82 1.11 2.95
C VAL A 150 -13.25 1.54 2.64
N LEU A 151 -13.40 2.30 1.56
CA LEU A 151 -14.68 2.78 1.06
C LEU A 151 -15.10 1.97 -0.17
N VAL A 152 -16.25 1.32 -0.11
CA VAL A 152 -16.91 0.75 -1.29
C VAL A 152 -17.56 1.89 -2.07
N LEU A 153 -17.15 2.05 -3.33
CA LEU A 153 -17.61 3.14 -4.17
C LEU A 153 -18.91 2.78 -4.89
N PRO A 154 -19.95 3.63 -4.82
CA PRO A 154 -21.17 3.47 -5.62
C PRO A 154 -20.95 3.92 -7.07
N SER A 155 -21.97 3.75 -7.90
CA SER A 155 -21.90 4.06 -9.33
C SER A 155 -21.94 5.55 -9.67
N SER A 156 -22.25 6.45 -8.71
CA SER A 156 -22.29 7.87 -8.94
C SER A 156 -21.90 8.67 -7.70
N TRP A 157 -21.44 9.91 -7.93
CA TRP A 157 -21.12 10.84 -6.84
C TRP A 157 -22.34 11.19 -5.99
N ASP A 158 -23.52 11.34 -6.59
CA ASP A 158 -24.76 11.65 -5.86
C ASP A 158 -25.17 10.49 -4.97
N ALA A 159 -25.05 9.23 -5.45
CA ALA A 159 -25.28 8.05 -4.64
C ALA A 159 -24.29 7.95 -3.47
N TYR A 160 -23.03 8.33 -3.70
CA TYR A 160 -22.03 8.41 -2.64
C TYR A 160 -22.42 9.45 -1.58
N LEU A 161 -22.77 10.66 -1.98
CA LEU A 161 -23.20 11.70 -1.03
C LEU A 161 -24.46 11.27 -0.25
N ALA A 162 -25.39 10.57 -0.90
CA ALA A 162 -26.58 10.04 -0.24
C ALA A 162 -26.26 8.95 0.80
N SER A 163 -25.20 8.17 0.63
CA SER A 163 -24.75 7.15 1.56
C SER A 163 -24.11 7.71 2.84
N LEU A 164 -23.60 8.95 2.79
CA LEU A 164 -23.03 9.60 3.97
C LEU A 164 -24.09 9.96 5.00
N SER A 165 -23.74 9.89 6.28
CA SER A 165 -24.57 10.48 7.33
C SER A 165 -24.87 11.94 7.03
N GLY A 166 -26.03 12.44 7.42
CA GLY A 166 -26.41 13.85 7.22
C GLY A 166 -25.34 14.82 7.73
N LYS A 167 -24.75 14.52 8.90
CA LYS A 167 -23.65 15.31 9.48
C LYS A 167 -22.42 15.36 8.56
N HIS A 168 -21.93 14.20 8.10
CA HIS A 168 -20.73 14.14 7.27
C HIS A 168 -20.96 14.77 5.89
N ARG A 169 -22.13 14.55 5.29
CA ARG A 169 -22.52 15.18 4.03
C ARG A 169 -22.56 16.72 4.13
N HIS A 170 -23.21 17.25 5.18
CA HIS A 170 -23.27 18.70 5.40
C HIS A 170 -21.89 19.30 5.66
N GLU A 171 -21.05 18.61 6.44
CA GLU A 171 -19.70 19.09 6.76
C GLU A 171 -18.81 19.10 5.51
N LEU A 172 -18.85 18.06 4.68
CA LEU A 172 -18.12 17.99 3.43
C LEU A 172 -18.56 19.13 2.48
N ALA A 173 -19.87 19.30 2.29
CA ALA A 173 -20.41 20.40 1.46
C ALA A 173 -20.03 21.78 2.01
N ARG A 174 -19.99 21.97 3.33
CA ARG A 174 -19.57 23.21 3.98
C ARG A 174 -18.09 23.51 3.68
N LYS A 175 -17.22 22.51 3.80
CA LYS A 175 -15.78 22.64 3.52
C LYS A 175 -15.53 22.99 2.04
N MET A 176 -16.20 22.32 1.12
CA MET A 176 -16.10 22.61 -0.32
C MET A 176 -16.55 24.03 -0.66
N ARG A 177 -17.75 24.46 -0.18
CA ARG A 177 -18.24 25.83 -0.40
C ARG A 177 -17.36 26.88 0.26
N ARG A 178 -16.74 26.57 1.41
CA ARG A 178 -15.81 27.50 2.05
C ARG A 178 -14.57 27.73 1.19
N LEU A 179 -13.95 26.66 0.68
CA LEU A 179 -12.81 26.78 -0.22
C LEU A 179 -13.16 27.61 -1.46
N GLU A 180 -14.28 27.28 -2.10
CA GLU A 180 -14.75 28.01 -3.31
C GLU A 180 -14.96 29.48 -3.06
N ARG A 181 -15.54 29.84 -1.90
CA ARG A 181 -15.77 31.25 -1.54
C ARG A 181 -14.48 32.02 -1.20
N GLU A 182 -13.56 31.36 -0.42
CA GLU A 182 -12.35 32.01 0.10
C GLU A 182 -11.17 31.92 -0.88
N THR A 183 -11.21 30.99 -1.84
CA THR A 183 -10.16 30.74 -2.83
C THR A 183 -10.80 30.26 -4.14
N PRO A 184 -11.54 31.16 -4.85
CA PRO A 184 -12.34 30.77 -6.04
C PRO A 184 -11.49 30.26 -7.21
N GLU A 185 -10.20 30.59 -7.23
CA GLU A 185 -9.24 30.10 -8.21
C GLU A 185 -8.68 28.69 -7.89
N ALA A 186 -8.98 28.14 -6.71
CA ALA A 186 -8.48 26.81 -6.33
C ALA A 186 -8.97 25.72 -7.30
N ARG A 187 -8.06 24.85 -7.72
CA ARG A 187 -8.36 23.76 -8.66
C ARG A 187 -7.72 22.46 -8.19
N ALA A 188 -8.48 21.37 -8.25
CA ALA A 188 -7.93 20.02 -8.13
C ALA A 188 -7.28 19.63 -9.47
N VAL A 189 -6.00 19.34 -9.44
CA VAL A 189 -5.20 19.01 -10.62
C VAL A 189 -4.59 17.61 -10.43
N CYS A 190 -4.73 16.77 -11.46
CA CYS A 190 -4.13 15.43 -11.51
C CYS A 190 -2.96 15.41 -12.49
N ALA A 191 -1.77 15.13 -12.01
CA ALA A 191 -0.62 14.79 -12.83
C ALA A 191 -0.55 13.26 -12.96
N SER A 192 -0.70 12.77 -14.18
CA SER A 192 -0.69 11.34 -14.51
C SER A 192 0.26 10.97 -15.64
N ARG A 193 0.88 11.95 -16.28
CA ARG A 193 1.93 11.75 -17.29
C ARG A 193 3.30 11.84 -16.61
N PRO A 194 4.29 11.00 -17.00
CA PRO A 194 5.61 10.97 -16.37
C PRO A 194 6.26 12.35 -16.22
N ALA A 195 6.27 13.16 -17.28
CA ALA A 195 6.85 14.51 -17.25
C ALA A 195 6.15 15.45 -16.26
N ASP A 196 4.80 15.40 -16.19
CA ASP A 196 4.05 16.25 -15.27
C ASP A 196 4.31 15.85 -13.81
N VAL A 197 4.42 14.54 -13.54
CA VAL A 197 4.70 14.02 -12.21
C VAL A 197 6.12 14.39 -11.79
N GLU A 198 7.12 14.19 -12.64
CA GLU A 198 8.52 14.53 -12.33
C GLU A 198 8.67 16.02 -11.98
N ASN A 199 8.01 16.90 -12.74
CA ASN A 199 8.03 18.34 -12.48
C ASN A 199 7.36 18.74 -11.16
N ARG A 200 6.42 17.93 -10.64
CA ARG A 200 5.61 18.26 -9.46
C ARG A 200 5.99 17.47 -8.20
N LEU A 201 6.85 16.44 -8.30
CA LEU A 201 7.26 15.67 -7.13
C LEU A 201 7.95 16.52 -6.05
N GLY A 202 8.69 17.55 -6.44
CA GLY A 202 9.27 18.51 -5.50
C GLY A 202 8.22 19.20 -4.63
N ASP A 203 7.14 19.69 -5.24
CA ASP A 203 6.02 20.33 -4.55
C ASP A 203 5.36 19.37 -3.55
N PHE A 204 5.18 18.09 -3.94
CA PHE A 204 4.65 17.08 -3.05
C PHE A 204 5.55 16.87 -1.81
N PHE A 205 6.86 16.72 -1.99
CA PHE A 205 7.77 16.51 -0.87
C PHE A 205 7.79 17.71 0.08
N ASP A 206 7.73 18.91 -0.45
CA ASP A 206 7.65 20.13 0.36
C ASP A 206 6.35 20.18 1.19
N LEU A 207 5.22 19.91 0.58
CA LEU A 207 3.92 19.82 1.28
C LEU A 207 3.93 18.71 2.32
N HIS A 208 4.50 17.55 2.00
CA HIS A 208 4.60 16.42 2.92
C HIS A 208 5.40 16.79 4.17
N ARG A 209 6.62 17.35 4.00
CA ARG A 209 7.49 17.75 5.12
C ARG A 209 6.85 18.80 6.01
N ARG A 210 6.12 19.76 5.41
CA ARG A 210 5.45 20.85 6.15
C ARG A 210 4.23 20.39 6.93
N SER A 211 3.56 19.33 6.52
CA SER A 211 2.24 18.97 7.05
C SER A 211 2.22 18.55 8.52
N ARG A 212 3.30 17.95 9.04
CA ARG A 212 3.47 17.57 10.45
C ARG A 212 4.96 17.41 10.75
N SER A 213 5.39 17.70 11.99
CA SER A 213 6.80 17.61 12.41
C SER A 213 7.43 16.21 12.20
N GLY A 214 6.66 15.12 12.44
CA GLY A 214 7.14 13.75 12.22
C GLY A 214 7.37 13.41 10.75
N LYS A 215 6.61 14.01 9.83
CA LYS A 215 6.72 13.76 8.39
C LYS A 215 8.02 14.30 7.78
N ALA A 216 8.56 15.39 8.32
CA ALA A 216 9.85 15.92 7.90
C ALA A 216 10.99 14.93 8.17
N ARG A 217 10.95 14.23 9.31
CA ARG A 217 11.94 13.20 9.68
C ARG A 217 11.77 11.94 8.81
N PHE A 218 10.54 11.54 8.55
CA PHE A 218 10.24 10.39 7.70
C PHE A 218 10.75 10.59 6.26
N MET A 219 10.54 11.77 5.68
CA MET A 219 10.93 12.09 4.30
C MET A 219 12.37 12.59 4.20
N ASP A 220 13.32 11.75 4.61
CA ASP A 220 14.75 11.98 4.41
C ASP A 220 15.16 11.80 2.94
N ALA A 221 16.43 12.04 2.60
CA ALA A 221 16.92 11.95 1.23
C ALA A 221 16.79 10.52 0.64
N ARG A 222 16.96 9.48 1.47
CA ARG A 222 16.83 8.08 1.06
C ARG A 222 15.36 7.75 0.75
N MET A 223 14.46 8.18 1.62
CA MET A 223 13.01 8.00 1.44
C MET A 223 12.52 8.78 0.22
N GLU A 224 12.95 10.04 0.06
CA GLU A 224 12.61 10.82 -1.13
C GLU A 224 13.07 10.14 -2.42
N ALA A 225 14.30 9.64 -2.46
CA ALA A 225 14.83 8.91 -3.62
C ALA A 225 14.03 7.62 -3.91
N PHE A 226 13.58 6.90 -2.88
CA PHE A 226 12.70 5.74 -3.03
C PHE A 226 11.35 6.15 -3.63
N PHE A 227 10.68 7.15 -3.04
CA PHE A 227 9.39 7.65 -3.53
C PHE A 227 9.45 8.14 -4.97
N ARG A 228 10.51 8.87 -5.36
CA ARG A 228 10.70 9.32 -6.74
C ARG A 228 10.72 8.14 -7.72
N ARG A 229 11.53 7.12 -7.43
CA ARG A 229 11.68 5.96 -8.32
C ARG A 229 10.39 5.12 -8.40
N VAL A 230 9.78 4.84 -7.26
CA VAL A 230 8.53 4.06 -7.21
C VAL A 230 7.41 4.81 -7.93
N THR A 231 7.20 6.09 -7.61
CA THR A 231 6.13 6.90 -8.23
C THR A 231 6.33 6.98 -9.73
N ALA A 232 7.55 7.30 -10.22
CA ALA A 232 7.84 7.35 -11.65
C ALA A 232 7.52 6.02 -12.34
N SER A 233 7.99 4.89 -11.79
CA SER A 233 7.75 3.56 -12.37
C SER A 233 6.28 3.17 -12.40
N PHE A 234 5.49 3.55 -11.40
CA PHE A 234 4.05 3.28 -11.39
C PHE A 234 3.27 4.22 -12.31
N VAL A 235 3.68 5.48 -12.42
CA VAL A 235 3.09 6.43 -13.37
C VAL A 235 3.29 5.99 -14.82
N GLU A 236 4.49 5.50 -15.18
CA GLU A 236 4.76 4.93 -16.51
C GLU A 236 3.82 3.77 -16.87
N ARG A 237 3.36 3.03 -15.86
CA ARG A 237 2.40 1.92 -16.02
C ARG A 237 0.94 2.35 -15.88
N GLY A 238 0.65 3.64 -15.69
CA GLY A 238 -0.69 4.15 -15.40
C GLY A 238 -1.26 3.73 -14.04
N ALA A 239 -0.41 3.23 -13.14
CA ALA A 239 -0.77 2.69 -11.83
C ALA A 239 -0.56 3.67 -10.66
N ALA A 240 -0.11 4.90 -10.93
CA ALA A 240 -0.03 5.96 -9.92
C ALA A 240 -0.42 7.31 -10.50
N ARG A 241 -0.91 8.19 -9.62
CA ARG A 241 -1.24 9.58 -9.93
C ARG A 241 -0.81 10.49 -8.79
N LEU A 242 -0.44 11.72 -9.15
CA LEU A 242 -0.08 12.76 -8.20
C LEU A 242 -1.11 13.89 -8.29
N TRP A 243 -1.75 14.19 -7.17
CA TRP A 243 -2.84 15.13 -7.08
C TRP A 243 -2.44 16.38 -6.32
N PHE A 244 -2.94 17.53 -6.75
CA PHE A 244 -2.74 18.82 -6.09
C PHE A 244 -4.04 19.57 -5.96
N LEU A 245 -4.16 20.35 -4.90
CA LEU A 245 -5.09 21.47 -4.80
C LEU A 245 -4.28 22.74 -5.00
N ASP A 246 -4.30 23.23 -6.24
CA ASP A 246 -3.54 24.42 -6.65
C ASP A 246 -4.34 25.70 -6.40
N THR A 247 -3.62 26.75 -5.99
CA THR A 247 -4.13 28.13 -5.85
C THR A 247 -3.20 29.09 -6.57
N ALA A 248 -3.56 30.36 -6.67
CA ALA A 248 -2.69 31.42 -7.23
C ALA A 248 -1.34 31.50 -6.47
N SER A 249 -1.30 31.12 -5.19
CA SER A 249 -0.08 31.13 -4.37
C SER A 249 0.68 29.79 -4.35
N GLY A 250 0.33 28.87 -5.26
CA GLY A 250 0.88 27.53 -5.35
C GLY A 250 0.02 26.44 -4.69
N PRO A 251 0.51 25.21 -4.64
CA PRO A 251 -0.24 24.07 -4.11
C PRO A 251 -0.42 24.17 -2.59
N ILE A 252 -1.62 23.83 -2.10
CA ILE A 252 -1.95 23.84 -0.67
C ILE A 252 -2.24 22.46 -0.10
N ALA A 253 -2.48 21.46 -0.95
CA ALA A 253 -2.55 20.03 -0.59
C ALA A 253 -2.06 19.17 -1.74
N SER A 254 -1.59 17.97 -1.44
CA SER A 254 -1.18 16.98 -2.43
C SER A 254 -1.39 15.56 -1.90
N PHE A 255 -1.68 14.62 -2.83
CA PHE A 255 -1.75 13.19 -2.57
C PHE A 255 -1.05 12.40 -3.67
N ILE A 256 -0.37 11.32 -3.28
CA ILE A 256 -0.01 10.22 -4.19
C ILE A 256 -1.07 9.15 -4.04
N THR A 257 -1.67 8.73 -5.16
CA THR A 257 -2.52 7.53 -5.23
C THR A 257 -1.82 6.44 -6.01
N ILE A 258 -1.98 5.19 -5.58
CA ILE A 258 -1.54 4.00 -6.29
C ILE A 258 -2.78 3.18 -6.63
N GLU A 259 -2.85 2.67 -7.86
CA GLU A 259 -4.03 1.96 -8.37
C GLU A 259 -3.70 0.52 -8.69
N TRP A 260 -4.60 -0.37 -8.30
CA TRP A 260 -4.56 -1.79 -8.69
C TRP A 260 -5.99 -2.31 -8.83
N ASP A 261 -6.20 -3.14 -9.85
CA ASP A 261 -7.54 -3.63 -10.16
C ASP A 261 -8.57 -2.49 -10.18
N ASP A 262 -9.66 -2.65 -9.44
CA ASP A 262 -10.72 -1.65 -9.26
C ASP A 262 -10.51 -0.76 -8.03
N THR A 263 -9.30 -0.74 -7.46
CA THR A 263 -8.97 -0.02 -6.22
C THR A 263 -8.10 1.20 -6.49
N VAL A 264 -8.39 2.29 -5.79
CA VAL A 264 -7.51 3.47 -5.65
C VAL A 264 -7.03 3.52 -4.21
N GLY A 265 -5.73 3.39 -3.98
CA GLY A 265 -5.10 3.53 -2.68
C GLY A 265 -4.58 4.94 -2.44
N LEU A 266 -4.91 5.54 -1.30
CA LEU A 266 -4.43 6.84 -0.87
C LEU A 266 -3.08 6.68 -0.17
N TYR A 267 -2.00 6.63 -0.95
CA TYR A 267 -0.73 6.17 -0.44
C TYR A 267 -0.02 7.18 0.46
N ASN A 268 0.05 8.44 0.06
CA ASN A 268 0.69 9.45 0.88
C ASN A 268 0.14 10.85 0.65
N SER A 269 0.34 11.76 1.61
CA SER A 269 -0.31 13.08 1.60
C SER A 269 0.57 14.18 2.18
N GLY A 270 0.36 15.39 1.67
CA GLY A 270 0.92 16.62 2.23
C GLY A 270 -0.06 17.78 2.13
N PHE A 271 0.04 18.72 3.05
CA PHE A 271 -0.76 19.95 3.00
C PHE A 271 -0.06 21.11 3.72
N ARG A 272 -0.49 22.33 3.46
CA ARG A 272 0.01 23.54 4.10
C ARG A 272 -0.74 23.79 5.41
N PRO A 273 -0.09 23.72 6.59
CA PRO A 273 -0.73 23.96 7.90
C PRO A 273 -1.31 25.38 8.05
N ASP A 274 -0.67 26.38 7.45
CA ASP A 274 -1.14 27.76 7.45
C ASP A 274 -2.45 27.95 6.66
N ARG A 275 -2.87 26.94 5.89
CA ARG A 275 -4.14 26.89 5.16
C ARG A 275 -5.13 25.87 5.75
N ALA A 276 -4.86 25.34 6.93
CA ALA A 276 -5.68 24.29 7.57
C ALA A 276 -7.16 24.69 7.72
N THR A 277 -7.45 25.99 7.92
CA THR A 277 -8.83 26.49 8.01
C THR A 277 -9.67 26.23 6.78
N LEU A 278 -9.06 26.12 5.58
CA LEU A 278 -9.72 25.78 4.33
C LEU A 278 -9.96 24.26 4.18
N SER A 279 -9.43 23.43 5.09
CA SER A 279 -9.50 21.97 5.03
C SER A 279 -9.03 21.38 3.69
N PRO A 280 -7.85 21.83 3.14
CA PRO A 280 -7.49 21.56 1.76
C PRO A 280 -7.32 20.08 1.46
N GLY A 281 -6.80 19.28 2.42
CA GLY A 281 -6.69 17.82 2.28
C GLY A 281 -8.05 17.14 2.16
N VAL A 282 -9.05 17.56 2.95
CA VAL A 282 -10.41 16.99 2.90
C VAL A 282 -11.08 17.34 1.56
N VAL A 283 -10.93 18.57 1.09
CA VAL A 283 -11.53 18.97 -0.20
C VAL A 283 -10.86 18.24 -1.36
N LEU A 284 -9.52 18.17 -1.39
CA LEU A 284 -8.82 17.43 -2.44
C LEU A 284 -9.21 15.95 -2.42
N LEU A 285 -9.31 15.34 -1.23
CA LEU A 285 -9.73 13.93 -1.09
C LEU A 285 -11.13 13.68 -1.66
N ALA A 286 -12.08 14.62 -1.47
CA ALA A 286 -13.41 14.53 -2.10
C ALA A 286 -13.32 14.51 -3.63
N HIS A 287 -12.43 15.29 -4.22
CA HIS A 287 -12.18 15.26 -5.67
C HIS A 287 -11.57 13.92 -6.12
N LEU A 288 -10.66 13.33 -5.34
CA LEU A 288 -10.08 12.02 -5.64
C LEU A 288 -11.14 10.90 -5.63
N ILE A 289 -12.00 10.89 -4.61
CA ILE A 289 -13.09 9.91 -4.50
C ILE A 289 -14.07 10.08 -5.67
N ARG A 290 -14.42 11.33 -6.01
CA ARG A 290 -15.29 11.62 -7.16
C ARG A 290 -14.67 11.13 -8.47
N ASP A 291 -13.41 11.44 -8.74
CA ASP A 291 -12.68 10.94 -9.91
C ASP A 291 -12.65 9.40 -9.97
N ALA A 292 -12.41 8.76 -8.83
CA ALA A 292 -12.42 7.29 -8.76
C ALA A 292 -13.79 6.70 -9.14
N ILE A 293 -14.90 7.29 -8.65
CA ILE A 293 -16.26 6.91 -9.02
C ILE A 293 -16.51 7.13 -10.52
N GLU A 294 -16.18 8.31 -11.04
CA GLU A 294 -16.38 8.69 -12.45
C GLU A 294 -15.58 7.78 -13.40
N ARG A 295 -14.44 7.24 -12.95
CA ARG A 295 -13.63 6.25 -13.68
C ARG A 295 -14.10 4.80 -13.48
N GLY A 296 -15.19 4.56 -12.76
CA GLY A 296 -15.76 3.23 -12.53
C GLY A 296 -14.97 2.35 -11.56
N LYS A 297 -14.13 2.94 -10.70
CA LYS A 297 -13.46 2.20 -9.63
C LYS A 297 -14.48 1.75 -8.59
N ARG A 298 -14.20 0.61 -7.94
CA ARG A 298 -15.11 0.01 -6.97
C ARG A 298 -14.70 0.23 -5.52
N ARG A 299 -13.42 0.51 -5.28
CA ARG A 299 -12.86 0.67 -3.93
C ARG A 299 -11.96 1.90 -3.88
N PHE A 300 -12.07 2.62 -2.77
CA PHE A 300 -11.12 3.66 -2.38
C PHE A 300 -10.54 3.25 -1.03
N ASP A 301 -9.28 2.90 -1.03
CA ASP A 301 -8.55 2.42 0.13
C ASP A 301 -7.72 3.56 0.71
N PHE A 302 -8.00 3.95 1.95
CA PHE A 302 -7.24 5.00 2.62
C PHE A 302 -5.88 4.50 3.13
N LEU A 303 -5.59 3.20 2.94
CA LEU A 303 -4.42 2.53 3.44
C LEU A 303 -4.27 2.69 4.97
N ARG A 304 -3.14 2.27 5.55
CA ARG A 304 -2.98 2.25 7.02
C ARG A 304 -3.15 3.62 7.67
N GLY A 305 -3.60 3.60 8.90
CA GLY A 305 -3.79 4.75 9.77
C GLY A 305 -5.26 5.12 9.96
N GLU A 306 -5.63 5.23 11.22
CA GLU A 306 -7.00 5.53 11.66
C GLU A 306 -7.21 7.02 11.92
N GLU A 307 -6.68 7.90 11.07
CA GLU A 307 -6.90 9.33 11.22
C GLU A 307 -8.38 9.66 11.08
N ARG A 308 -8.89 10.37 12.07
CA ARG A 308 -10.31 10.70 12.21
C ARG A 308 -10.96 11.25 10.94
N TYR A 309 -10.24 12.05 10.16
CA TYR A 309 -10.80 12.65 8.95
C TYR A 309 -11.16 11.60 7.87
N LYS A 310 -10.47 10.46 7.83
CA LYS A 310 -10.77 9.38 6.89
C LYS A 310 -12.20 8.84 7.11
N TYR A 311 -12.59 8.69 8.37
CA TYR A 311 -13.93 8.20 8.74
C TYR A 311 -15.06 9.17 8.44
N GLU A 312 -14.77 10.45 8.19
CA GLU A 312 -15.77 11.41 7.72
C GLU A 312 -16.30 11.07 6.32
N PHE A 313 -15.58 10.22 5.56
CA PHE A 313 -15.95 9.73 4.23
C PHE A 313 -16.71 8.42 4.23
N GLY A 314 -16.98 7.82 5.39
CA GLY A 314 -17.82 6.64 5.56
C GLY A 314 -17.18 5.29 5.20
N PRO A 315 -15.85 5.11 5.34
CA PRO A 315 -15.22 3.82 5.11
C PRO A 315 -15.57 2.81 6.22
N VAL A 316 -15.32 1.54 5.92
CA VAL A 316 -15.27 0.44 6.90
C VAL A 316 -13.80 0.08 7.12
N ALA A 317 -13.42 -0.15 8.37
CA ALA A 317 -12.05 -0.55 8.71
C ALA A 317 -11.84 -2.04 8.42
N GLU A 318 -10.75 -2.36 7.71
CA GLU A 318 -10.26 -3.72 7.48
C GLU A 318 -8.98 -3.93 8.31
N ASP A 319 -8.87 -5.07 8.99
CA ASP A 319 -7.72 -5.36 9.84
C ASP A 319 -6.48 -5.69 9.01
N VAL A 320 -5.32 -5.23 9.50
CA VAL A 320 -3.99 -5.61 9.05
C VAL A 320 -3.27 -6.24 10.23
N CYS A 321 -2.66 -7.39 10.00
CA CYS A 321 -2.15 -8.26 11.04
C CYS A 321 -0.64 -8.44 10.96
N ALA A 322 -0.03 -8.73 12.12
CA ALA A 322 1.26 -9.36 12.22
C ALA A 322 1.07 -10.86 12.48
N VAL A 323 1.90 -11.69 11.83
CA VAL A 323 1.93 -13.15 11.99
C VAL A 323 3.33 -13.57 12.36
N ARG A 324 3.49 -14.19 13.54
CA ARG A 324 4.79 -14.64 14.04
C ARG A 324 4.84 -16.13 14.12
N ILE A 325 5.86 -16.74 13.50
CA ILE A 325 6.07 -18.18 13.40
C ILE A 325 7.41 -18.55 14.05
N ARG A 326 7.37 -19.57 14.94
CA ARG A 326 8.56 -20.08 15.66
C ARG A 326 8.65 -21.58 15.57
#